data_003620ecfa63f352117200c1aabd15ce
#
_entry.id   003620ecfa63f352117200c1aabd15ce
#
_cell.length_a   1.000
_cell.length_b   1.000
_cell.length_c   1.000
_cell.angle_alpha   90.00
_cell.angle_beta   90.00
_cell.angle_gamma   90.00
#
_symmetry.space_group_name_H-M   'P 1'
#
loop_
_entity.id
_entity.type
_entity.pdbx_description
1 polymer ?
#
loop_
_entity_poly.entity_id
_entity_poly.type
_entity_poly.pdbx_seq_one_letter_code
_entity_poly.pdbx_strand_id
1 'polypeptide(L)'
;MSYERLGDWDKAENDLMESLKILPDQAYVLNYLAYSWTEKRINIEKALEMLKRANKLKENNGYITDSIGWAYYVNENYAEARKFLQKAVEIMPRDPIINDHYADSLWMLNKKMQARYFWKYVLSLEDVEKKIKDNIDKKLIFGINEKL
;
A
#
# COMPACT_ATOMS: atom_id res chain seq x y z
N MET A 1 -3.36 12.87 -8.44
CA MET A 1 -4.67 13.28 -8.86
C MET A 1 -5.38 14.07 -7.80
N SER A 2 -6.18 14.99 -8.23
CA SER A 2 -6.84 15.93 -7.32
C SER A 2 -8.10 15.40 -6.64
N TYR A 3 -8.46 14.18 -6.90
CA TYR A 3 -9.65 13.64 -6.28
C TYR A 3 -9.55 13.42 -4.81
N GLU A 4 -8.35 13.46 -4.26
CA GLU A 4 -8.13 13.30 -2.84
C GLU A 4 -8.46 14.57 -2.08
N ARG A 5 -8.84 15.61 -2.79
CA ARG A 5 -9.24 16.86 -2.16
C ARG A 5 -10.63 16.74 -1.60
N LEU A 6 -10.90 17.59 -0.62
CA LEU A 6 -12.20 17.66 0.03
C LEU A 6 -13.32 17.79 -1.00
N GLY A 7 -14.38 17.04 -0.83
CA GLY A 7 -15.52 17.05 -1.72
C GLY A 7 -15.36 16.14 -2.93
N ASP A 8 -14.22 16.19 -3.59
CA ASP A 8 -13.94 15.34 -4.75
C ASP A 8 -13.82 13.88 -4.34
N TRP A 9 -13.21 13.62 -3.18
CA TRP A 9 -13.12 12.25 -2.66
C TRP A 9 -14.50 11.69 -2.33
N ASP A 10 -15.37 12.48 -1.69
CA ASP A 10 -16.71 12.01 -1.34
C ASP A 10 -17.49 11.57 -2.57
N LYS A 11 -17.39 12.33 -3.66
CA LYS A 11 -18.02 11.95 -4.92
C LYS A 11 -17.40 10.68 -5.49
N ALA A 12 -16.09 10.61 -5.49
CA ALA A 12 -15.38 9.43 -6.00
C ALA A 12 -15.76 8.18 -5.21
N GLU A 13 -15.79 8.28 -3.88
CA GLU A 13 -16.18 7.17 -3.03
C GLU A 13 -17.62 6.72 -3.32
N ASN A 14 -18.55 7.66 -3.43
CA ASN A 14 -19.93 7.33 -3.75
C ASN A 14 -20.03 6.64 -5.10
N ASP A 15 -19.33 7.13 -6.11
CA ASP A 15 -19.36 6.53 -7.46
C ASP A 15 -18.78 5.11 -7.44
N LEU A 16 -17.70 4.89 -6.71
CA LEU A 16 -17.10 3.57 -6.57
C LEU A 16 -18.04 2.61 -5.86
N MET A 17 -18.68 3.06 -4.78
CA MET A 17 -19.61 2.23 -4.05
C MET A 17 -20.85 1.90 -4.88
N GLU A 18 -21.36 2.86 -5.66
CA GLU A 18 -22.46 2.60 -6.57
C GLU A 18 -22.08 1.59 -7.65
N SER A 19 -20.87 1.72 -8.18
CA SER A 19 -20.36 0.77 -9.16
C SER A 19 -20.33 -0.65 -8.59
N LEU A 20 -19.93 -0.80 -7.34
CA LEU A 20 -19.87 -2.11 -6.69
C LEU A 20 -21.23 -2.67 -6.34
N LYS A 21 -22.23 -1.81 -6.15
CA LYS A 21 -23.62 -2.27 -5.98
C LYS A 21 -24.14 -2.91 -7.25
N ILE A 22 -23.78 -2.34 -8.39
CA ILE A 22 -24.22 -2.84 -9.69
C ILE A 22 -23.43 -4.09 -10.09
N LEU A 23 -22.10 -4.03 -9.95
CA LEU A 23 -21.18 -5.14 -10.27
C LEU A 23 -20.23 -5.34 -9.09
N PRO A 24 -20.56 -6.24 -8.15
CA PRO A 24 -19.75 -6.42 -6.94
C PRO A 24 -18.35 -6.99 -7.17
N ASP A 25 -18.15 -7.74 -8.24
CA ASP A 25 -16.91 -8.47 -8.48
C ASP A 25 -15.98 -7.73 -9.44
N GLN A 26 -15.60 -6.52 -9.08
CA GLN A 26 -14.67 -5.70 -9.85
C GLN A 26 -13.37 -5.53 -9.07
N ALA A 27 -12.39 -6.40 -9.36
CA ALA A 27 -11.15 -6.47 -8.58
C ALA A 27 -10.46 -5.11 -8.44
N TYR A 28 -10.33 -4.36 -9.54
CA TYR A 28 -9.61 -3.09 -9.50
C TYR A 28 -10.38 -1.98 -8.78
N VAL A 29 -11.71 -2.01 -8.86
CA VAL A 29 -12.54 -1.06 -8.11
C VAL A 29 -12.44 -1.35 -6.62
N LEU A 30 -12.52 -2.62 -6.24
CA LEU A 30 -12.34 -3.04 -4.85
C LEU A 30 -10.98 -2.59 -4.33
N ASN A 31 -9.94 -2.82 -5.12
CA ASN A 31 -8.58 -2.44 -4.73
C ASN A 31 -8.44 -0.92 -4.58
N TYR A 32 -8.93 -0.16 -5.53
CA TYR A 32 -8.83 1.30 -5.48
C TYR A 32 -9.52 1.88 -4.25
N LEU A 33 -10.76 1.48 -4.02
CA LEU A 33 -11.53 1.99 -2.88
C LEU A 33 -10.87 1.59 -1.57
N ALA A 34 -10.51 0.31 -1.44
CA ALA A 34 -9.88 -0.19 -0.21
C ALA A 34 -8.53 0.46 0.06
N TYR A 35 -7.71 0.64 -0.98
CA TYR A 35 -6.42 1.30 -0.82
C TYR A 35 -6.62 2.76 -0.39
N SER A 36 -7.58 3.45 -0.98
CA SER A 36 -7.88 4.84 -0.61
C SER A 36 -8.33 4.96 0.84
N TRP A 37 -9.17 4.04 1.30
CA TRP A 37 -9.57 4.00 2.71
C TRP A 37 -8.36 3.74 3.61
N THR A 38 -7.49 2.85 3.20
CA THR A 38 -6.26 2.53 3.96
C THR A 38 -5.38 3.76 4.11
N GLU A 39 -5.17 4.50 3.02
CA GLU A 39 -4.37 5.73 3.06
C GLU A 39 -4.98 6.78 3.99
N LYS A 40 -6.28 6.83 4.08
CA LYS A 40 -6.99 7.76 4.96
C LYS A 40 -7.17 7.21 6.37
N ARG A 41 -6.75 5.98 6.61
CA ARG A 41 -6.86 5.27 7.90
C ARG A 41 -8.30 5.13 8.37
N ILE A 42 -9.20 4.90 7.44
CA ILE A 42 -10.63 4.67 7.72
C ILE A 42 -11.05 3.32 7.15
N ASN A 43 -12.08 2.72 7.77
CA ASN A 43 -12.69 1.48 7.29
C ASN A 43 -11.68 0.35 7.02
N ILE A 44 -10.63 0.23 7.85
CA ILE A 44 -9.53 -0.70 7.57
C ILE A 44 -10.01 -2.15 7.51
N GLU A 45 -10.92 -2.56 8.39
CA GLU A 45 -11.42 -3.94 8.37
C GLU A 45 -12.20 -4.24 7.10
N LYS A 46 -13.06 -3.29 6.68
CA LYS A 46 -13.78 -3.43 5.42
C LYS A 46 -12.83 -3.44 4.24
N ALA A 47 -11.80 -2.58 4.28
CA ALA A 47 -10.79 -2.52 3.24
C ALA A 47 -10.09 -3.87 3.09
N LEU A 48 -9.72 -4.50 4.21
CA LEU A 48 -9.09 -5.83 4.17
C LEU A 48 -10.01 -6.88 3.55
N GLU A 49 -11.29 -6.89 3.92
CA GLU A 49 -12.25 -7.82 3.34
C GLU A 49 -12.37 -7.63 1.83
N MET A 50 -12.47 -6.38 1.40
CA MET A 50 -12.57 -6.06 -0.03
C MET A 50 -11.31 -6.45 -0.79
N LEU A 51 -10.14 -6.25 -0.19
CA LEU A 51 -8.88 -6.62 -0.81
C LEU A 51 -8.70 -8.12 -0.91
N LYS A 52 -9.13 -8.86 0.10
CA LYS A 52 -9.11 -10.34 0.04
C LYS A 52 -10.01 -10.85 -1.07
N ARG A 53 -11.15 -10.21 -1.26
CA ARG A 53 -12.05 -10.54 -2.36
C ARG A 53 -11.40 -10.21 -3.71
N ALA A 54 -10.81 -9.03 -3.82
CA ALA A 54 -10.10 -8.64 -5.04
C ALA A 54 -8.98 -9.62 -5.37
N ASN A 55 -8.26 -10.09 -4.35
CA ASN A 55 -7.18 -11.06 -4.52
C ASN A 55 -7.68 -12.40 -5.05
N LYS A 56 -8.88 -12.83 -4.63
CA LYS A 56 -9.48 -14.04 -5.18
C LYS A 56 -9.88 -13.88 -6.65
N LEU A 57 -10.33 -12.68 -7.02
CA LEU A 57 -10.73 -12.38 -8.39
C LEU A 57 -9.54 -12.26 -9.33
N LYS A 58 -8.43 -11.74 -8.85
CA LYS A 58 -7.20 -11.53 -9.63
C LYS A 58 -6.00 -12.01 -8.82
N GLU A 59 -5.78 -13.31 -8.81
CA GLU A 59 -4.64 -13.88 -8.08
C GLU A 59 -3.31 -13.47 -8.69
N ASN A 60 -2.31 -13.37 -7.85
CA ASN A 60 -0.94 -13.00 -8.23
C ASN A 60 -0.83 -11.62 -8.88
N ASN A 61 -1.73 -10.70 -8.50
CA ASN A 61 -1.62 -9.31 -8.90
C ASN A 61 -0.79 -8.57 -7.85
N GLY A 62 0.34 -7.98 -8.26
CA GLY A 62 1.25 -7.32 -7.34
C GLY A 62 0.64 -6.13 -6.63
N TYR A 63 -0.18 -5.35 -7.32
CA TYR A 63 -0.82 -4.17 -6.73
C TYR A 63 -1.83 -4.55 -5.66
N ILE A 64 -2.65 -5.56 -5.92
CA ILE A 64 -3.64 -6.02 -4.94
C ILE A 64 -2.93 -6.64 -3.73
N THR A 65 -1.90 -7.44 -3.96
CA THR A 65 -1.11 -8.05 -2.91
C THR A 65 -0.44 -6.97 -2.03
N ASP A 66 0.10 -5.95 -2.67
CA ASP A 66 0.67 -4.79 -1.97
C ASP A 66 -0.37 -4.07 -1.11
N SER A 67 -1.56 -3.85 -1.67
CA SER A 67 -2.64 -3.18 -0.93
C SER A 67 -3.05 -3.96 0.32
N ILE A 68 -3.11 -5.28 0.25
CA ILE A 68 -3.39 -6.12 1.41
C ILE A 68 -2.29 -5.92 2.47
N GLY A 69 -1.04 -6.02 2.05
CA GLY A 69 0.09 -5.82 2.95
C GLY A 69 0.09 -4.45 3.58
N TRP A 70 -0.22 -3.42 2.80
CA TRP A 70 -0.27 -2.06 3.31
C TRP A 70 -1.40 -1.87 4.31
N ALA A 71 -2.57 -2.48 4.07
CA ALA A 71 -3.68 -2.43 5.01
C ALA A 71 -3.31 -3.09 6.35
N TYR A 72 -2.62 -4.23 6.32
CA TYR A 72 -2.11 -4.83 7.54
C TYR A 72 -1.11 -3.91 8.24
N TYR A 73 -0.23 -3.26 7.47
CA TYR A 73 0.74 -2.34 8.03
C TYR A 73 0.07 -1.18 8.76
N VAL A 74 -0.90 -0.55 8.12
CA VAL A 74 -1.64 0.56 8.72
C VAL A 74 -2.40 0.11 9.98
N ASN A 75 -2.84 -1.14 10.00
CA ASN A 75 -3.50 -1.73 11.16
C ASN A 75 -2.50 -2.28 12.20
N GLU A 76 -1.23 -1.97 12.05
CA GLU A 76 -0.15 -2.33 12.95
C GLU A 76 0.11 -3.84 13.08
N ASN A 77 -0.38 -4.62 12.11
CA ASN A 77 -0.06 -6.04 12.04
C ASN A 77 1.13 -6.24 11.10
N TYR A 78 2.31 -5.93 11.60
CA TYR A 78 3.52 -5.87 10.78
C TYR A 78 3.99 -7.23 10.29
N ALA A 79 3.74 -8.28 11.04
CA ALA A 79 4.13 -9.63 10.63
C ALA A 79 3.34 -10.08 9.40
N GLU A 80 2.02 -9.87 9.40
CA GLU A 80 1.21 -10.17 8.22
C GLU A 80 1.53 -9.23 7.06
N ALA A 81 1.75 -7.94 7.37
CA ALA A 81 2.13 -6.98 6.35
C ALA A 81 3.38 -7.45 5.60
N ARG A 82 4.40 -7.89 6.33
CA ARG A 82 5.65 -8.32 5.71
C ARG A 82 5.43 -9.50 4.76
N LYS A 83 4.58 -10.44 5.13
CA LYS A 83 4.32 -11.61 4.27
C LYS A 83 3.74 -11.21 2.93
N PHE A 84 2.72 -10.36 2.95
CA PHE A 84 2.08 -9.91 1.71
C PHE A 84 2.97 -8.98 0.91
N LEU A 85 3.69 -8.08 1.58
CA LEU A 85 4.58 -7.15 0.89
C LEU A 85 5.78 -7.87 0.27
N GLN A 86 6.29 -8.91 0.93
CA GLN A 86 7.34 -9.73 0.34
C GLN A 86 6.84 -10.41 -0.94
N LYS A 87 5.64 -10.96 -0.89
CA LYS A 87 5.05 -11.58 -2.08
C LYS A 87 4.86 -10.55 -3.19
N ALA A 88 4.41 -9.35 -2.85
CA ALA A 88 4.26 -8.29 -3.85
C ALA A 88 5.59 -7.91 -4.49
N VAL A 89 6.66 -7.82 -3.71
CA VAL A 89 8.01 -7.58 -4.25
C VAL A 89 8.44 -8.70 -5.18
N GLU A 90 8.13 -9.96 -4.84
CA GLU A 90 8.45 -11.09 -5.70
C GLU A 90 7.73 -11.01 -7.03
N ILE A 91 6.49 -10.53 -7.03
CA ILE A 91 5.71 -10.36 -8.26
C ILE A 91 6.20 -9.15 -9.05
N MET A 92 6.49 -8.03 -8.39
CA MET A 92 6.88 -6.77 -9.01
C MET A 92 8.15 -6.22 -8.37
N PRO A 93 9.31 -6.84 -8.65
CA PRO A 93 10.55 -6.51 -7.92
C PRO A 93 11.12 -5.11 -8.18
N ARG A 94 10.64 -4.42 -9.22
CA ARG A 94 11.16 -3.09 -9.55
C ARG A 94 10.17 -1.97 -9.28
N ASP A 95 9.06 -2.27 -8.63
CA ASP A 95 8.08 -1.22 -8.30
C ASP A 95 8.56 -0.43 -7.08
N PRO A 96 8.72 0.89 -7.20
CA PRO A 96 9.27 1.69 -6.10
C PRO A 96 8.36 1.73 -4.88
N ILE A 97 7.06 1.82 -5.07
CA ILE A 97 6.11 1.92 -3.96
C ILE A 97 6.04 0.61 -3.19
N ILE A 98 6.00 -0.51 -3.90
CA ILE A 98 5.94 -1.84 -3.28
C ILE A 98 7.21 -2.09 -2.45
N ASN A 99 8.37 -1.77 -3.01
CA ASN A 99 9.62 -1.93 -2.27
C ASN A 99 9.69 -1.02 -1.04
N ASP A 100 9.18 0.20 -1.16
CA ASP A 100 9.13 1.13 -0.02
C ASP A 100 8.22 0.59 1.08
N HIS A 101 7.04 0.11 0.73
CA HIS A 101 6.13 -0.51 1.71
C HIS A 101 6.75 -1.72 2.38
N TYR A 102 7.42 -2.57 1.60
CA TYR A 102 8.09 -3.75 2.16
C TYR A 102 9.18 -3.33 3.15
N ALA A 103 10.00 -2.35 2.78
CA ALA A 103 11.04 -1.83 3.66
C ALA A 103 10.43 -1.28 4.96
N ASP A 104 9.32 -0.55 4.87
CA ASP A 104 8.64 -0.04 6.06
C ASP A 104 8.26 -1.19 7.01
N SER A 105 7.71 -2.29 6.48
CA SER A 105 7.33 -3.43 7.31
C SER A 105 8.54 -4.09 7.97
N LEU A 106 9.67 -4.18 7.26
CA LEU A 106 10.91 -4.72 7.81
C LEU A 106 11.42 -3.85 8.95
N TRP A 107 11.36 -2.53 8.77
CA TRP A 107 11.77 -1.59 9.82
C TRP A 107 10.97 -1.80 11.09
N MET A 108 9.64 -1.91 10.96
CA MET A 108 8.77 -2.08 12.11
C MET A 108 8.96 -3.42 12.81
N LEU A 109 9.50 -4.41 12.12
CA LEU A 109 9.86 -5.71 12.71
C LEU A 109 11.31 -5.73 13.23
N ASN A 110 11.92 -4.57 13.35
CA ASN A 110 13.29 -4.39 13.81
C ASN A 110 14.34 -5.03 12.90
N LYS A 111 14.01 -5.22 11.63
CA LYS A 111 14.94 -5.69 10.61
C LYS A 111 15.51 -4.49 9.86
N LYS A 112 16.22 -3.64 10.60
CA LYS A 112 16.59 -2.30 10.11
C LYS A 112 17.59 -2.32 8.97
N MET A 113 18.55 -3.22 8.98
CA MET A 113 19.52 -3.31 7.88
C MET A 113 18.83 -3.72 6.57
N GLN A 114 17.92 -4.69 6.64
CA GLN A 114 17.16 -5.11 5.47
C GLN A 114 16.25 -3.98 4.96
N ALA A 115 15.59 -3.27 5.88
CA ALA A 115 14.75 -2.13 5.50
C ALA A 115 15.59 -1.09 4.75
N ARG A 116 16.75 -0.75 5.27
CA ARG A 116 17.63 0.22 4.63
C ARG A 116 18.09 -0.25 3.25
N TYR A 117 18.34 -1.53 3.09
CA TYR A 117 18.70 -2.09 1.80
C TYR A 117 17.62 -1.82 0.75
N PHE A 118 16.36 -2.08 1.08
CA PHE A 118 15.27 -1.89 0.13
C PHE A 118 14.97 -0.41 -0.12
N TRP A 119 15.08 0.45 0.89
CA TRP A 119 14.96 1.88 0.66
C TRP A 119 16.05 2.40 -0.30
N LYS A 120 17.29 1.95 -0.08
CA LYS A 120 18.39 2.33 -0.98
C LYS A 120 18.18 1.79 -2.39
N TYR A 121 17.62 0.59 -2.48
CA TYR A 121 17.29 0.02 -3.77
C TYR A 121 16.33 0.93 -4.54
N VAL A 122 15.28 1.43 -3.88
CA VAL A 122 14.33 2.34 -4.53
C VAL A 122 15.04 3.59 -5.05
N LEU A 123 15.96 4.15 -4.28
CA LEU A 123 16.72 5.33 -4.71
C LEU A 123 17.58 5.05 -5.94
N SER A 124 17.93 3.79 -6.17
CA SER A 124 18.74 3.41 -7.35
C SER A 124 17.90 3.22 -8.61
N LEU A 125 16.58 3.15 -8.49
CA LEU A 125 15.71 2.95 -9.65
C LEU A 125 15.57 4.23 -10.46
N GLU A 126 15.38 4.06 -11.76
CA GLU A 126 15.14 5.20 -12.66
C GLU A 126 13.68 5.65 -12.56
N ASP A 127 13.44 6.91 -12.87
CA ASP A 127 12.08 7.46 -12.98
C ASP A 127 11.22 7.37 -11.72
N VAL A 128 11.86 7.40 -10.55
CA VAL A 128 11.14 7.46 -9.27
C VAL A 128 10.78 8.91 -8.97
N GLU A 129 9.54 9.14 -8.57
CA GLU A 129 9.08 10.49 -8.24
C GLU A 129 9.91 11.10 -7.11
N LYS A 130 10.18 12.39 -7.22
CA LYS A 130 10.97 13.12 -6.23
C LYS A 130 10.37 13.01 -4.83
N LYS A 131 9.05 13.05 -4.73
CA LYS A 131 8.35 12.93 -3.45
C LYS A 131 8.67 11.62 -2.75
N ILE A 132 8.72 10.53 -3.50
CA ILE A 132 9.07 9.21 -2.97
C ILE A 132 10.53 9.20 -2.51
N LYS A 133 11.45 9.73 -3.32
CA LYS A 133 12.86 9.81 -2.96
C LYS A 133 13.09 10.62 -1.70
N ASP A 134 12.46 11.79 -1.60
CA ASP A 134 12.61 12.65 -0.43
C ASP A 134 12.11 11.97 0.84
N ASN A 135 11.00 11.27 0.76
CA ASN A 135 10.45 10.53 1.88
C ASN A 135 11.39 9.41 2.32
N ILE A 136 11.96 8.70 1.36
CA ILE A 136 12.92 7.61 1.65
C ILE A 136 14.20 8.17 2.26
N ASP A 137 14.70 9.31 1.74
CA ASP A 137 15.88 9.96 2.33
C ASP A 137 15.65 10.27 3.81
N LYS A 138 14.48 10.77 4.16
CA LYS A 138 14.14 11.03 5.56
C LYS A 138 14.13 9.76 6.39
N LYS A 139 13.57 8.68 5.86
CA LYS A 139 13.54 7.40 6.58
C LYS A 139 14.94 6.83 6.78
N LEU A 140 15.83 7.00 5.81
CA LEU A 140 17.22 6.56 5.94
C LEU A 140 17.96 7.33 7.02
N ILE A 141 17.62 8.59 7.22
CA ILE A 141 18.28 9.45 8.23
C ILE A 141 17.66 9.25 9.62
N PHE A 142 16.34 9.31 9.69
CA PHE A 142 15.60 9.36 10.96
C PHE A 142 14.88 8.07 11.33
N GLY A 143 14.77 7.12 10.41
CA GLY A 143 13.92 5.95 10.59
C GLY A 143 12.44 6.34 10.51
N ILE A 144 11.60 5.39 10.88
CA ILE A 144 10.16 5.63 10.99
C ILE A 144 9.85 5.88 12.45
N ASN A 145 9.21 7.02 12.72
CA ASN A 145 8.81 7.39 14.06
C ASN A 145 7.31 7.28 14.19
N GLU A 146 6.84 6.26 14.90
CA GLU A 146 5.42 5.99 15.06
C GLU A 146 4.73 6.83 16.12
N LYS A 147 5.48 7.49 16.95
CA LYS A 147 4.91 8.19 18.10
C LYS A 147 4.55 9.64 17.81
N LEU A 148 4.58 10.02 16.59
CA LEU A 148 4.19 11.38 16.22
C LEU A 148 2.70 11.51 15.96
#